data_c369f60802d4d699322ceea50f2937dd
#
_entry.id   c369f60802d4d699322ceea50f2937dd
#
_cell.length_a   1.000
_cell.length_b   1.000
_cell.length_c   1.000
_cell.angle_alpha   90.00
_cell.angle_beta   90.00
_cell.angle_gamma   90.00
#
_symmetry.space_group_name_H-M   'P 1'
#
loop_
_entity.id
_entity.type
_entity.pdbx_description
1 polymer ?
#
loop_
_entity_poly.entity_id
_entity_poly.type
_entity_poly.pdbx_seq_one_letter_code
_entity_poly.pdbx_strand_id
1 'polypeptide(L)'
;MKNYLLVRNGAGAAFLPLPLNGTVREVHTAEEAVAAVESGELLNAVLIDTPSALPDAEKLIRCVNDRNSDLLAFPILLLTDSEHIEKDEAFLGGVVVDCVEKPVRAAVLKNRLANAEELVSSVSFTEFSRMLQSLPANIYLKDNRGRYVFSSQTWHHLNTGDDEEWTIRGKTDLDIRKDKENARKALESDLELVRTGKGTSYIIEENDGAQEFLQIIKEPLFYDDGRVRGIIALINIVTEQEQMRRKLRERYITDQLTRVYNRSYYTEYLASIEFGAPDPLSIIIADCDHLKQVNDTCGHIAGDDYIRCCAELLRHTLPEGALIFRTGGDEFAAFLPGIGAEETGRLAGQIREEEKKYRIDGYTLSVSIGYSTMQGGGELKRHISEADQNMYADKQRKKIQR
;
A
#
# COMPACT_ATOMS: atom_id res chain seq x y z
N MET A 1 20.64 -10.86 -29.08
CA MET A 1 20.73 -11.67 -30.34
C MET A 1 20.01 -12.95 -30.02
N LYS A 2 19.15 -13.45 -30.91
CA LYS A 2 18.40 -14.70 -30.68
C LYS A 2 19.30 -15.90 -30.93
N ASN A 3 19.17 -16.97 -30.13
CA ASN A 3 19.92 -18.19 -30.24
C ASN A 3 18.99 -19.37 -30.55
N TYR A 4 19.30 -20.11 -31.58
CA TYR A 4 18.52 -21.26 -32.00
C TYR A 4 19.40 -22.53 -32.03
N LEU A 5 18.83 -23.65 -31.60
CA LEU A 5 19.47 -24.95 -31.68
C LEU A 5 18.82 -25.76 -32.81
N LEU A 6 19.59 -26.15 -33.79
CA LEU A 6 19.12 -27.02 -34.88
C LEU A 6 19.69 -28.42 -34.66
N VAL A 7 18.81 -29.40 -34.52
CA VAL A 7 19.16 -30.81 -34.35
C VAL A 7 18.88 -31.58 -35.64
N ARG A 8 19.91 -32.23 -36.21
CA ARG A 8 19.82 -32.97 -37.50
C ARG A 8 20.43 -34.35 -37.36
N ASN A 9 19.82 -35.33 -38.01
CA ASN A 9 20.37 -36.67 -38.12
C ASN A 9 21.29 -36.78 -39.34
N GLY A 10 22.62 -36.73 -39.09
CA GLY A 10 23.64 -36.97 -40.12
C GLY A 10 24.01 -35.78 -41.03
N ALA A 11 25.17 -35.87 -41.69
CA ALA A 11 25.79 -34.80 -42.47
C ALA A 11 25.31 -34.66 -43.92
N GLY A 12 24.07 -34.96 -44.25
CA GLY A 12 23.68 -35.28 -45.64
C GLY A 12 22.64 -34.40 -46.35
N ALA A 13 22.00 -33.44 -45.75
CA ALA A 13 20.98 -32.62 -46.42
C ALA A 13 21.50 -31.21 -46.75
N ALA A 14 21.31 -30.76 -48.00
CA ALA A 14 21.69 -29.42 -48.43
C ALA A 14 21.06 -28.35 -47.53
N PHE A 15 21.91 -27.53 -46.94
CA PHE A 15 21.55 -26.43 -46.06
C PHE A 15 20.66 -25.44 -46.81
N LEU A 16 19.43 -25.32 -46.40
CA LEU A 16 18.67 -24.11 -46.63
C LEU A 16 19.18 -23.08 -45.59
N PRO A 17 19.71 -21.92 -46.04
CA PRO A 17 20.06 -20.86 -45.10
C PRO A 17 18.80 -20.52 -44.35
N LEU A 18 18.79 -20.86 -43.01
CA LEU A 18 17.70 -20.47 -42.16
C LEU A 18 17.75 -18.95 -42.05
N PRO A 19 16.75 -18.22 -42.53
CA PRO A 19 16.74 -16.76 -42.53
C PRO A 19 16.38 -16.24 -41.15
N LEU A 20 17.15 -16.65 -40.14
CA LEU A 20 16.92 -16.30 -38.77
C LEU A 20 17.81 -15.13 -38.39
N ASN A 21 17.24 -14.09 -37.80
CA ASN A 21 17.97 -12.98 -37.24
C ASN A 21 18.58 -13.41 -35.90
N GLY A 22 19.59 -14.29 -35.93
CA GLY A 22 20.20 -14.83 -34.72
C GLY A 22 21.31 -15.84 -35.03
N THR A 23 21.88 -16.40 -33.98
CA THR A 23 22.90 -17.46 -34.07
C THR A 23 22.18 -18.81 -34.10
N VAL A 24 22.54 -19.66 -35.05
CA VAL A 24 22.07 -21.04 -35.11
C VAL A 24 23.23 -21.96 -34.78
N ARG A 25 23.10 -22.74 -33.72
CA ARG A 25 24.00 -23.82 -33.38
C ARG A 25 23.45 -25.12 -33.92
N GLU A 26 24.20 -25.80 -34.74
CA GLU A 26 23.83 -27.11 -35.31
C GLU A 26 24.47 -28.23 -34.49
N VAL A 27 23.69 -29.27 -34.20
CA VAL A 27 24.11 -30.51 -33.56
C VAL A 27 23.53 -31.71 -34.28
N HIS A 28 24.18 -32.86 -34.15
CA HIS A 28 23.84 -34.01 -34.99
C HIS A 28 23.25 -35.20 -34.23
N THR A 29 23.17 -35.11 -32.91
CA THR A 29 22.56 -36.13 -32.05
C THR A 29 21.64 -35.51 -31.01
N ALA A 30 20.69 -36.32 -30.54
CA ALA A 30 19.84 -35.90 -29.42
C ALA A 30 20.65 -35.69 -28.13
N GLU A 31 21.74 -36.44 -27.90
CA GLU A 31 22.61 -36.28 -26.76
C GLU A 31 23.36 -34.95 -26.75
N GLU A 32 23.90 -34.54 -27.91
CA GLU A 32 24.51 -33.20 -28.06
C GLU A 32 23.48 -32.08 -27.82
N ALA A 33 22.25 -32.27 -28.30
CA ALA A 33 21.16 -31.31 -28.06
C ALA A 33 20.76 -31.24 -26.58
N VAL A 34 20.62 -32.37 -25.88
CA VAL A 34 20.36 -32.44 -24.45
C VAL A 34 21.46 -31.72 -23.69
N ALA A 35 22.74 -32.00 -23.99
CA ALA A 35 23.86 -31.33 -23.35
C ALA A 35 23.84 -29.81 -23.58
N ALA A 36 23.45 -29.32 -24.76
CA ALA A 36 23.29 -27.90 -25.03
C ALA A 36 22.14 -27.29 -24.21
N VAL A 37 21.01 -27.98 -24.10
CA VAL A 37 19.87 -27.58 -23.29
C VAL A 37 20.24 -27.53 -21.80
N GLU A 38 20.96 -28.52 -21.30
CA GLU A 38 21.38 -28.61 -19.87
C GLU A 38 22.49 -27.61 -19.50
N SER A 39 23.29 -27.15 -20.48
CA SER A 39 24.39 -26.21 -20.23
C SER A 39 23.95 -24.83 -19.68
N GLY A 40 22.68 -24.51 -19.72
CA GLY A 40 22.16 -23.20 -19.28
C GLY A 40 22.18 -22.14 -20.37
N GLU A 41 22.54 -22.48 -21.61
CA GLU A 41 22.47 -21.55 -22.75
C GLU A 41 21.04 -21.01 -22.94
N LEU A 42 20.92 -19.69 -23.13
CA LEU A 42 19.65 -19.04 -23.41
C LEU A 42 19.25 -19.33 -24.85
N LEU A 43 18.33 -20.25 -25.04
CA LEU A 43 17.77 -20.61 -26.35
C LEU A 43 16.42 -19.90 -26.58
N ASN A 44 16.17 -19.49 -27.81
CA ASN A 44 14.87 -18.94 -28.24
C ASN A 44 13.95 -20.01 -28.83
N ALA A 45 14.52 -21.01 -29.50
CA ALA A 45 13.79 -22.20 -29.97
C ALA A 45 14.75 -23.34 -30.27
N VAL A 46 14.22 -24.56 -30.24
CA VAL A 46 14.86 -25.76 -30.78
C VAL A 46 14.15 -26.19 -32.07
N LEU A 47 14.91 -26.41 -33.11
CA LEU A 47 14.43 -26.95 -34.39
C LEU A 47 14.91 -28.40 -34.53
N ILE A 48 13.99 -29.34 -34.67
CA ILE A 48 14.34 -30.76 -34.86
C ILE A 48 14.00 -31.16 -36.28
N ASP A 49 15.02 -31.55 -37.04
CA ASP A 49 14.87 -31.99 -38.42
C ASP A 49 14.52 -33.49 -38.47
N THR A 50 13.32 -33.81 -38.96
CA THR A 50 12.75 -35.16 -39.07
C THR A 50 12.90 -35.97 -37.78
N PRO A 51 12.15 -35.62 -36.71
CA PRO A 51 12.33 -36.21 -35.40
C PRO A 51 12.09 -37.72 -35.36
N SER A 52 11.22 -38.24 -36.19
CA SER A 52 10.99 -39.71 -36.31
C SER A 52 12.20 -40.47 -36.86
N ALA A 53 13.14 -39.79 -37.52
CA ALA A 53 14.41 -40.34 -37.98
C ALA A 53 15.58 -40.05 -37.00
N LEU A 54 15.37 -39.23 -35.97
CA LEU A 54 16.39 -38.91 -34.98
C LEU A 54 16.33 -39.90 -33.82
N PRO A 55 17.37 -40.71 -33.59
CA PRO A 55 17.44 -41.54 -32.38
C PRO A 55 17.29 -40.70 -31.15
N ASP A 56 16.52 -41.20 -30.18
CA ASP A 56 16.29 -40.54 -28.84
C ASP A 56 15.65 -39.12 -28.91
N ALA A 57 14.92 -38.78 -29.98
CA ALA A 57 14.17 -37.50 -30.09
C ALA A 57 13.25 -37.27 -28.89
N GLU A 58 12.57 -38.32 -28.40
CA GLU A 58 11.70 -38.26 -27.22
C GLU A 58 12.47 -37.83 -25.96
N LYS A 59 13.72 -38.26 -25.79
CA LYS A 59 14.56 -37.86 -24.65
C LYS A 59 14.87 -36.37 -24.68
N LEU A 60 15.14 -35.82 -25.87
CA LEU A 60 15.36 -34.39 -26.05
C LEU A 60 14.08 -33.60 -25.75
N ILE A 61 12.93 -34.03 -26.29
CA ILE A 61 11.63 -33.37 -26.05
C ILE A 61 11.29 -33.37 -24.55
N ARG A 62 11.53 -34.51 -23.89
CA ARG A 62 11.31 -34.62 -22.43
C ARG A 62 12.23 -33.69 -21.64
N CYS A 63 13.51 -33.62 -21.98
CA CYS A 63 14.48 -32.71 -21.35
C CYS A 63 14.05 -31.24 -21.52
N VAL A 64 13.56 -30.81 -22.67
CA VAL A 64 13.06 -29.46 -22.90
C VAL A 64 11.77 -29.21 -22.11
N ASN A 65 10.86 -30.18 -22.04
CA ASN A 65 9.63 -30.08 -21.22
C ASN A 65 9.96 -29.89 -19.75
N ASP A 66 10.89 -30.69 -19.22
CA ASP A 66 11.30 -30.60 -17.80
C ASP A 66 11.92 -29.24 -17.49
N ARG A 67 12.75 -28.73 -18.40
CA ARG A 67 13.38 -27.41 -18.24
C ARG A 67 12.41 -26.25 -18.41
N ASN A 68 11.41 -26.36 -19.26
CA ASN A 68 10.39 -25.32 -19.44
C ASN A 68 9.46 -25.15 -18.23
N SER A 69 9.55 -26.05 -17.22
CA SER A 69 8.94 -25.82 -15.90
C SER A 69 9.61 -24.68 -15.12
N ASP A 70 10.81 -24.25 -15.50
CA ASP A 70 11.66 -23.28 -14.78
C ASP A 70 11.56 -21.83 -15.31
N LEU A 71 10.42 -21.34 -15.76
CA LEU A 71 10.19 -19.93 -16.16
C LEU A 71 10.95 -19.43 -17.42
N LEU A 72 11.86 -20.19 -17.99
CA LEU A 72 12.60 -19.87 -19.23
C LEU A 72 12.21 -20.83 -20.35
N ALA A 73 10.93 -20.84 -20.69
CA ALA A 73 10.38 -21.72 -21.69
C ALA A 73 10.80 -21.30 -23.12
N PHE A 74 11.15 -22.27 -23.94
CA PHE A 74 11.38 -22.08 -25.36
C PHE A 74 10.71 -23.21 -26.16
N PRO A 75 10.16 -22.91 -27.38
CA PRO A 75 9.43 -23.86 -28.15
C PRO A 75 10.34 -24.84 -28.89
N ILE A 76 9.78 -26.02 -29.22
CA ILE A 76 10.32 -26.92 -30.23
C ILE A 76 9.46 -26.82 -31.49
N LEU A 77 10.09 -26.61 -32.62
CA LEU A 77 9.48 -26.76 -33.96
C LEU A 77 10.07 -27.96 -34.66
N LEU A 78 9.21 -28.77 -35.27
CA LEU A 78 9.60 -29.90 -36.06
C LEU A 78 9.70 -29.48 -37.52
N LEU A 79 10.77 -29.89 -38.19
CA LEU A 79 10.93 -29.78 -39.66
C LEU A 79 10.78 -31.19 -40.23
N THR A 80 9.76 -31.44 -41.04
CA THR A 80 9.45 -32.79 -41.49
C THR A 80 9.42 -32.89 -43.00
N ASP A 81 9.67 -34.09 -43.53
CA ASP A 81 9.45 -34.43 -44.94
C ASP A 81 8.07 -35.05 -45.11
N SER A 82 7.50 -34.92 -46.32
CA SER A 82 6.18 -35.48 -46.66
C SER A 82 6.02 -36.97 -46.32
N GLU A 83 7.11 -37.72 -46.33
CA GLU A 83 7.11 -39.16 -46.01
C GLU A 83 7.02 -39.45 -44.49
N HIS A 84 7.37 -38.48 -43.66
CA HIS A 84 7.45 -38.62 -42.20
C HIS A 84 6.39 -37.83 -41.44
N ILE A 85 5.58 -37.02 -42.15
CA ILE A 85 4.69 -36.03 -41.54
C ILE A 85 3.74 -36.66 -40.49
N GLU A 86 3.08 -37.76 -40.79
CA GLU A 86 2.15 -38.43 -39.85
C GLU A 86 2.84 -38.96 -38.61
N LYS A 87 4.12 -39.37 -38.72
CA LYS A 87 4.91 -39.85 -37.58
C LYS A 87 5.44 -38.71 -36.73
N ASP A 88 5.83 -37.62 -37.40
CA ASP A 88 6.38 -36.44 -36.74
C ASP A 88 5.29 -35.63 -36.03
N GLU A 89 4.07 -35.56 -36.58
CA GLU A 89 2.91 -34.95 -35.94
C GLU A 89 2.51 -35.65 -34.62
N ALA A 90 2.87 -36.92 -34.46
CA ALA A 90 2.63 -37.63 -33.21
C ALA A 90 3.44 -37.06 -32.03
N PHE A 91 4.48 -36.26 -32.26
CA PHE A 91 5.24 -35.54 -31.22
C PHE A 91 4.60 -34.20 -30.83
N LEU A 92 3.58 -33.71 -31.55
CA LEU A 92 2.93 -32.45 -31.21
C LEU A 92 2.30 -32.49 -29.81
N GLY A 93 2.53 -31.47 -29.03
CA GLY A 93 2.01 -31.30 -27.68
C GLY A 93 3.06 -30.77 -26.71
N GLY A 94 2.63 -30.16 -25.60
CA GLY A 94 3.52 -29.55 -24.64
C GLY A 94 4.38 -28.45 -25.25
N VAL A 95 5.71 -28.64 -25.24
CA VAL A 95 6.69 -27.70 -25.81
C VAL A 95 6.86 -27.82 -27.31
N VAL A 96 6.39 -28.92 -27.90
CA VAL A 96 6.38 -29.11 -29.39
C VAL A 96 5.13 -28.42 -29.93
N VAL A 97 5.31 -27.20 -30.39
CA VAL A 97 4.19 -26.30 -30.72
C VAL A 97 3.78 -26.29 -32.17
N ASP A 98 4.63 -26.75 -33.07
CA ASP A 98 4.34 -26.74 -34.52
C ASP A 98 5.19 -27.74 -35.30
N CYS A 99 4.68 -28.14 -36.46
CA CYS A 99 5.35 -29.00 -37.45
C CYS A 99 5.34 -28.31 -38.82
N VAL A 100 6.49 -28.18 -39.44
CA VAL A 100 6.67 -27.46 -40.72
C VAL A 100 7.22 -28.39 -41.77
N GLU A 101 6.45 -28.58 -42.83
CA GLU A 101 6.82 -29.45 -43.98
C GLU A 101 7.94 -28.84 -44.84
N LYS A 102 8.90 -29.66 -45.20
CA LYS A 102 9.99 -29.29 -46.14
C LYS A 102 9.55 -29.42 -47.60
N PRO A 103 10.02 -28.56 -48.51
CA PRO A 103 11.03 -27.51 -48.33
C PRO A 103 10.48 -26.26 -47.60
N VAL A 104 11.16 -25.84 -46.55
CA VAL A 104 10.73 -24.73 -45.68
C VAL A 104 11.01 -23.39 -46.32
N ARG A 105 9.96 -22.59 -46.57
CA ARG A 105 10.10 -21.19 -47.00
C ARG A 105 10.50 -20.28 -45.87
N ALA A 106 11.50 -19.44 -46.12
CA ALA A 106 12.04 -18.51 -45.15
C ALA A 106 10.98 -17.69 -44.36
N ALA A 107 10.03 -17.12 -45.08
CA ALA A 107 8.96 -16.32 -44.47
C ALA A 107 8.02 -17.17 -43.60
N VAL A 108 7.74 -18.41 -44.02
CA VAL A 108 6.89 -19.33 -43.25
C VAL A 108 7.57 -19.71 -41.96
N LEU A 109 8.84 -20.11 -41.98
CA LEU A 109 9.58 -20.47 -40.76
C LEU A 109 9.69 -19.30 -39.78
N LYS A 110 9.98 -18.10 -40.30
CA LYS A 110 10.05 -16.90 -39.47
C LYS A 110 8.75 -16.59 -38.73
N ASN A 111 7.60 -16.69 -39.42
CA ASN A 111 6.29 -16.46 -38.83
C ASN A 111 5.93 -17.56 -37.82
N ARG A 112 6.22 -18.84 -38.14
CA ARG A 112 5.96 -19.95 -37.21
C ARG A 112 6.80 -19.87 -35.97
N LEU A 113 8.09 -19.50 -36.07
CA LEU A 113 8.96 -19.25 -34.92
C LEU A 113 8.47 -18.08 -34.06
N ALA A 114 8.06 -16.99 -34.68
CA ALA A 114 7.53 -15.85 -33.93
C ALA A 114 6.27 -16.24 -33.15
N ASN A 115 5.33 -16.94 -33.77
CA ASN A 115 4.12 -17.42 -33.11
C ASN A 115 4.45 -18.45 -32.00
N ALA A 116 5.41 -19.35 -32.25
CA ALA A 116 5.82 -20.34 -31.26
C ALA A 116 6.51 -19.74 -30.08
N GLU A 117 7.41 -18.76 -30.28
CA GLU A 117 8.05 -17.99 -29.20
C GLU A 117 7.00 -17.23 -28.38
N GLU A 118 6.00 -16.61 -29.01
CA GLU A 118 4.90 -15.91 -28.32
C GLU A 118 4.04 -16.89 -27.53
N LEU A 119 3.74 -18.06 -28.04
CA LEU A 119 2.90 -19.09 -27.43
C LEU A 119 3.55 -19.68 -26.16
N VAL A 120 4.87 -19.87 -26.16
CA VAL A 120 5.62 -20.45 -25.05
C VAL A 120 6.10 -19.39 -24.07
N SER A 121 6.40 -18.17 -24.53
CA SER A 121 6.73 -17.04 -23.67
C SER A 121 5.50 -16.43 -22.97
N SER A 122 4.30 -16.68 -23.51
CA SER A 122 3.08 -16.33 -22.82
C SER A 122 2.88 -17.31 -21.66
N VAL A 123 3.21 -16.87 -20.45
CA VAL A 123 2.64 -17.49 -19.25
C VAL A 123 1.15 -17.65 -19.50
N SER A 124 0.65 -18.88 -19.58
CA SER A 124 -0.75 -19.09 -19.90
C SER A 124 -1.59 -18.31 -18.87
N PHE A 125 -2.75 -17.78 -19.26
CA PHE A 125 -3.64 -17.07 -18.31
C PHE A 125 -3.91 -17.93 -17.07
N THR A 126 -3.92 -19.25 -17.21
CA THR A 126 -4.08 -20.21 -16.13
C THR A 126 -2.88 -20.19 -15.17
N GLU A 127 -1.66 -20.18 -15.67
CA GLU A 127 -0.44 -20.13 -14.85
C GLU A 127 -0.30 -18.75 -14.18
N PHE A 128 -0.53 -17.68 -14.92
CA PHE A 128 -0.56 -16.33 -14.37
C PHE A 128 -1.60 -16.20 -13.25
N SER A 129 -2.80 -16.76 -13.46
CA SER A 129 -3.86 -16.79 -12.44
C SER A 129 -3.43 -17.57 -11.19
N ARG A 130 -2.78 -18.74 -11.37
CA ARG A 130 -2.23 -19.53 -10.25
C ARG A 130 -1.14 -18.76 -9.49
N MET A 131 -0.24 -18.07 -10.19
CA MET A 131 0.78 -17.22 -9.56
C MET A 131 0.14 -16.11 -8.72
N LEU A 132 -0.85 -15.41 -9.26
CA LEU A 132 -1.57 -14.37 -8.51
C LEU A 132 -2.33 -14.94 -7.32
N GLN A 133 -2.91 -16.16 -7.44
CA GLN A 133 -3.60 -16.83 -6.34
C GLN A 133 -2.66 -17.29 -5.21
N SER A 134 -1.37 -17.50 -5.52
CA SER A 134 -0.37 -17.86 -4.50
C SER A 134 0.14 -16.68 -3.68
N LEU A 135 -0.12 -15.44 -4.11
CA LEU A 135 0.29 -14.25 -3.39
C LEU A 135 -0.61 -14.00 -2.17
N PRO A 136 -0.04 -13.59 -1.02
CA PRO A 136 -0.82 -13.24 0.17
C PRO A 136 -1.45 -11.85 0.04
N ALA A 137 -2.14 -11.59 -1.07
CA ALA A 137 -2.73 -10.30 -1.39
C ALA A 137 -4.06 -10.50 -2.14
N ASN A 138 -5.02 -9.63 -1.88
CA ASN A 138 -6.28 -9.60 -2.60
C ASN A 138 -6.10 -8.81 -3.91
N ILE A 139 -6.02 -9.53 -5.03
CA ILE A 139 -5.83 -8.94 -6.36
C ILE A 139 -7.08 -9.18 -7.19
N TYR A 140 -7.53 -8.16 -7.90
CA TYR A 140 -8.55 -8.34 -8.91
C TYR A 140 -8.26 -7.55 -10.20
N LEU A 141 -8.80 -8.07 -11.29
CA LEU A 141 -8.81 -7.42 -12.59
C LEU A 141 -10.26 -7.14 -12.99
N LYS A 142 -10.54 -5.96 -13.51
CA LYS A 142 -11.83 -5.58 -14.07
C LYS A 142 -11.66 -5.07 -15.50
N ASP A 143 -12.71 -5.22 -16.30
CA ASP A 143 -12.80 -4.59 -17.61
C ASP A 143 -13.08 -3.07 -17.50
N ASN A 144 -13.10 -2.38 -18.62
CA ASN A 144 -13.38 -0.94 -18.68
C ASN A 144 -14.86 -0.57 -18.39
N ARG A 145 -15.69 -1.55 -18.03
CA ARG A 145 -17.08 -1.37 -17.55
C ARG A 145 -17.21 -1.70 -16.07
N GLY A 146 -16.11 -1.94 -15.36
CA GLY A 146 -16.11 -2.28 -13.95
C GLY A 146 -16.52 -3.72 -13.64
N ARG A 147 -16.54 -4.63 -14.64
CA ARG A 147 -16.86 -6.04 -14.43
C ARG A 147 -15.60 -6.83 -14.10
N TYR A 148 -15.67 -7.68 -13.11
CA TYR A 148 -14.59 -8.56 -12.73
C TYR A 148 -14.23 -9.53 -13.84
N VAL A 149 -12.96 -9.59 -14.21
CA VAL A 149 -12.35 -10.54 -15.13
C VAL A 149 -11.64 -11.64 -14.36
N PHE A 150 -10.99 -11.26 -13.25
CA PHE A 150 -10.23 -12.14 -12.38
C PHE A 150 -10.31 -11.64 -10.94
N SER A 151 -10.19 -12.55 -10.00
CA SER A 151 -10.00 -12.26 -8.57
C SER A 151 -9.10 -13.33 -7.97
N SER A 152 -8.23 -12.95 -7.01
CA SER A 152 -7.47 -13.91 -6.24
C SER A 152 -8.39 -14.77 -5.37
N GLN A 153 -7.91 -15.95 -4.96
CA GLN A 153 -8.68 -16.88 -4.15
C GLN A 153 -9.16 -16.25 -2.83
N THR A 154 -8.32 -15.44 -2.18
CA THR A 154 -8.66 -14.74 -0.94
C THR A 154 -9.84 -13.79 -1.13
N TRP A 155 -9.80 -12.98 -2.21
CA TRP A 155 -10.90 -12.06 -2.56
C TRP A 155 -12.19 -12.82 -2.87
N HIS A 156 -12.08 -13.95 -3.57
CA HIS A 156 -13.20 -14.82 -3.90
C HIS A 156 -13.92 -15.28 -2.62
N HIS A 157 -13.19 -15.81 -1.65
CA HIS A 157 -13.76 -16.29 -0.38
C HIS A 157 -14.47 -15.19 0.41
N LEU A 158 -13.93 -13.98 0.46
CA LEU A 158 -14.54 -12.86 1.19
C LEU A 158 -15.93 -12.47 0.65
N ASN A 159 -16.19 -12.70 -0.65
CA ASN A 159 -17.41 -12.20 -1.29
C ASN A 159 -18.44 -13.25 -1.68
N THR A 160 -18.09 -14.54 -1.70
CA THR A 160 -18.94 -15.56 -2.33
C THR A 160 -19.46 -16.63 -1.41
N GLY A 161 -18.85 -16.84 -0.26
CA GLY A 161 -19.10 -18.02 0.53
C GLY A 161 -18.59 -19.30 -0.16
N ASP A 162 -19.12 -20.46 0.23
CA ASP A 162 -18.63 -21.79 -0.17
C ASP A 162 -19.35 -22.37 -1.40
N ASP A 163 -19.97 -21.55 -2.24
CA ASP A 163 -20.64 -22.02 -3.47
C ASP A 163 -19.59 -22.33 -4.56
N GLU A 164 -19.31 -23.59 -4.82
CA GLU A 164 -18.30 -24.06 -5.78
C GLU A 164 -18.63 -23.69 -7.25
N GLU A 165 -19.89 -23.48 -7.60
CA GLU A 165 -20.32 -23.10 -8.95
C GLU A 165 -20.27 -21.56 -9.16
N TRP A 166 -20.08 -20.82 -8.10
CA TRP A 166 -20.11 -19.38 -8.16
C TRP A 166 -18.85 -18.82 -8.88
N THR A 167 -19.06 -17.84 -9.73
CA THR A 167 -17.99 -17.10 -10.39
C THR A 167 -18.18 -15.60 -10.27
N ILE A 168 -17.11 -14.88 -9.93
CA ILE A 168 -17.07 -13.42 -9.92
C ILE A 168 -17.03 -12.83 -11.33
N ARG A 169 -16.60 -13.63 -12.31
CA ARG A 169 -16.37 -13.17 -13.67
C ARG A 169 -17.64 -12.59 -14.31
N GLY A 170 -17.51 -11.39 -14.88
CA GLY A 170 -18.60 -10.65 -15.52
C GLY A 170 -19.51 -9.87 -14.58
N LYS A 171 -19.37 -10.05 -13.25
CA LYS A 171 -20.14 -9.33 -12.23
C LYS A 171 -19.48 -7.99 -11.88
N THR A 172 -20.25 -7.07 -11.36
CA THR A 172 -19.80 -5.77 -10.81
C THR A 172 -19.84 -5.79 -9.29
N ASP A 173 -19.31 -4.74 -8.64
CA ASP A 173 -19.47 -4.55 -7.18
C ASP A 173 -20.93 -4.56 -6.75
N LEU A 174 -21.83 -4.02 -7.58
CA LEU A 174 -23.28 -3.99 -7.30
C LEU A 174 -23.88 -5.40 -7.23
N ASP A 175 -23.32 -6.35 -7.95
CA ASP A 175 -23.83 -7.71 -7.97
C ASP A 175 -23.35 -8.53 -6.76
N ILE A 176 -22.13 -8.28 -6.27
CA ILE A 176 -21.47 -9.12 -5.28
C ILE A 176 -21.50 -8.56 -3.84
N ARG A 177 -21.45 -7.24 -3.66
CA ARG A 177 -21.39 -6.64 -2.32
C ARG A 177 -22.78 -6.54 -1.68
N LYS A 178 -22.86 -6.82 -0.38
CA LYS A 178 -24.08 -6.66 0.42
C LYS A 178 -24.44 -5.19 0.59
N ASP A 179 -23.46 -4.36 0.95
CA ASP A 179 -23.62 -2.91 1.06
C ASP A 179 -23.65 -2.27 -0.33
N LYS A 180 -24.86 -1.91 -0.78
CA LYS A 180 -25.10 -1.34 -2.12
C LYS A 180 -24.60 0.10 -2.26
N GLU A 181 -24.48 0.85 -1.17
CA GLU A 181 -23.93 2.21 -1.21
C GLU A 181 -22.42 2.16 -1.42
N ASN A 182 -21.71 1.35 -0.65
CA ASN A 182 -20.27 1.12 -0.85
C ASN A 182 -19.97 0.47 -2.19
N ALA A 183 -20.83 -0.45 -2.66
CA ALA A 183 -20.71 -1.03 -4.00
C ALA A 183 -20.79 0.01 -5.11
N ARG A 184 -21.72 1.00 -4.99
CA ARG A 184 -21.86 2.08 -5.95
C ARG A 184 -20.62 2.99 -5.96
N LYS A 185 -20.14 3.39 -4.79
CA LYS A 185 -18.93 4.22 -4.65
C LYS A 185 -17.69 3.52 -5.26
N ALA A 186 -17.57 2.20 -5.05
CA ALA A 186 -16.48 1.41 -5.62
C ALA A 186 -16.54 1.39 -7.16
N LEU A 187 -17.72 1.15 -7.73
CA LEU A 187 -17.93 1.15 -9.18
C LEU A 187 -17.71 2.54 -9.79
N GLU A 188 -18.22 3.61 -9.16
CA GLU A 188 -17.99 4.99 -9.60
C GLU A 188 -16.51 5.35 -9.61
N SER A 189 -15.77 4.95 -8.58
CA SER A 189 -14.31 5.10 -8.51
C SER A 189 -13.60 4.35 -9.65
N ASP A 190 -14.04 3.15 -10.00
CA ASP A 190 -13.48 2.38 -11.12
C ASP A 190 -13.76 3.06 -12.46
N LEU A 191 -14.99 3.53 -12.69
CA LEU A 191 -15.34 4.22 -13.93
C LEU A 191 -14.64 5.58 -14.08
N GLU A 192 -14.43 6.29 -12.97
CA GLU A 192 -13.63 7.52 -12.96
C GLU A 192 -12.17 7.26 -13.35
N LEU A 193 -11.57 6.18 -12.85
CA LEU A 193 -10.22 5.74 -13.23
C LEU A 193 -10.17 5.41 -14.73
N VAL A 194 -11.16 4.69 -15.26
CA VAL A 194 -11.25 4.39 -16.69
C VAL A 194 -11.35 5.67 -17.51
N ARG A 195 -12.13 6.66 -17.06
CA ARG A 195 -12.31 7.94 -17.75
C ARG A 195 -11.05 8.81 -17.74
N THR A 196 -10.32 8.84 -16.61
CA THR A 196 -9.17 9.72 -16.42
C THR A 196 -7.84 9.09 -16.81
N GLY A 197 -7.76 7.76 -16.82
CA GLY A 197 -6.52 7.01 -17.01
C GLY A 197 -5.52 7.21 -15.88
N LYS A 198 -5.97 7.66 -14.69
CA LYS A 198 -5.09 7.92 -13.53
C LYS A 198 -5.37 6.90 -12.45
N GLY A 199 -4.30 6.25 -11.97
CA GLY A 199 -4.33 5.36 -10.81
C GLY A 199 -4.71 6.08 -9.52
N THR A 200 -5.13 5.33 -8.52
CA THR A 200 -5.49 5.85 -7.19
C THR A 200 -5.02 4.90 -6.08
N SER A 201 -4.67 5.49 -4.94
CA SER A 201 -4.34 4.74 -3.73
C SER A 201 -4.95 5.43 -2.52
N TYR A 202 -5.69 4.67 -1.71
CA TYR A 202 -6.31 5.17 -0.49
C TYR A 202 -6.47 4.07 0.55
N ILE A 203 -6.65 4.47 1.82
CA ILE A 203 -6.90 3.55 2.92
C ILE A 203 -8.36 3.74 3.36
N ILE A 204 -9.06 2.63 3.54
CA ILE A 204 -10.39 2.59 4.16
C ILE A 204 -10.32 1.86 5.49
N GLU A 205 -11.22 2.21 6.39
CA GLU A 205 -11.50 1.50 7.62
C GLU A 205 -12.76 0.67 7.41
N GLU A 206 -12.65 -0.65 7.56
CA GLU A 206 -13.75 -1.59 7.45
C GLU A 206 -14.06 -2.17 8.83
N ASN A 207 -15.34 -2.18 9.20
CA ASN A 207 -15.83 -2.61 10.52
C ASN A 207 -16.78 -3.80 10.39
N ASP A 208 -16.37 -4.85 9.70
CA ASP A 208 -17.17 -6.08 9.56
C ASP A 208 -16.74 -7.11 10.62
N GLY A 209 -17.04 -6.80 11.91
CA GLY A 209 -16.74 -7.65 13.07
C GLY A 209 -15.37 -7.43 13.73
N ALA A 210 -14.39 -6.95 13.02
CA ALA A 210 -13.11 -6.44 13.51
C ALA A 210 -12.78 -5.13 12.79
N GLN A 211 -12.11 -4.21 13.49
CA GLN A 211 -11.63 -2.98 12.87
C GLN A 211 -10.42 -3.30 12.00
N GLU A 212 -10.59 -3.30 10.68
CA GLU A 212 -9.53 -3.54 9.72
C GLU A 212 -9.26 -2.28 8.87
N PHE A 213 -7.99 -2.05 8.56
CA PHE A 213 -7.56 -1.02 7.61
C PHE A 213 -7.11 -1.69 6.33
N LEU A 214 -7.77 -1.35 5.23
CA LEU A 214 -7.47 -1.86 3.90
C LEU A 214 -6.87 -0.75 3.04
N GLN A 215 -5.66 -0.95 2.56
CA GLN A 215 -5.06 -0.13 1.51
C GLN A 215 -5.51 -0.65 0.15
N ILE A 216 -6.18 0.18 -0.61
CA ILE A 216 -6.66 -0.13 -1.96
C ILE A 216 -5.81 0.66 -2.94
N ILE A 217 -5.15 -0.05 -3.85
CA ILE A 217 -4.36 0.53 -4.95
C ILE A 217 -5.02 0.09 -6.24
N LYS A 218 -5.38 1.03 -7.12
CA LYS A 218 -5.98 0.77 -8.42
C LYS A 218 -5.17 1.44 -9.51
N GLU A 219 -4.81 0.67 -10.53
CA GLU A 219 -4.04 1.15 -11.68
C GLU A 219 -4.75 0.80 -13.00
N PRO A 220 -4.74 1.70 -13.98
CA PRO A 220 -5.31 1.44 -15.29
C PRO A 220 -4.40 0.52 -16.10
N LEU A 221 -5.02 -0.40 -16.82
CA LEU A 221 -4.39 -1.18 -17.88
C LEU A 221 -4.73 -0.56 -19.23
N PHE A 222 -3.75 -0.37 -20.10
CA PHE A 222 -3.94 0.29 -21.37
C PHE A 222 -3.87 -0.70 -22.55
N TYR A 223 -4.55 -0.36 -23.63
CA TYR A 223 -4.26 -0.89 -24.95
C TYR A 223 -3.06 -0.15 -25.56
N ASP A 224 -2.47 -0.71 -26.62
CA ASP A 224 -1.36 -0.10 -27.34
C ASP A 224 -1.69 1.29 -27.92
N ASP A 225 -2.97 1.55 -28.16
CA ASP A 225 -3.48 2.84 -28.66
C ASP A 225 -3.72 3.88 -27.52
N GLY A 226 -3.38 3.55 -26.27
CA GLY A 226 -3.48 4.44 -25.11
C GLY A 226 -4.88 4.49 -24.47
N ARG A 227 -5.87 3.77 -24.98
CA ARG A 227 -7.18 3.67 -24.31
C ARG A 227 -7.10 2.73 -23.12
N VAL A 228 -7.89 3.01 -22.06
CA VAL A 228 -7.96 2.13 -20.91
C VAL A 228 -8.71 0.84 -21.27
N ARG A 229 -8.02 -0.28 -21.12
CA ARG A 229 -8.53 -1.64 -21.34
C ARG A 229 -9.29 -2.17 -20.15
N GLY A 230 -8.82 -1.82 -18.94
CA GLY A 230 -9.35 -2.32 -17.68
C GLY A 230 -8.58 -1.78 -16.49
N ILE A 231 -8.77 -2.39 -15.35
CA ILE A 231 -8.22 -1.99 -14.06
C ILE A 231 -7.59 -3.20 -13.39
N ILE A 232 -6.38 -3.03 -12.86
CA ILE A 232 -5.82 -3.92 -11.86
C ILE A 232 -5.94 -3.25 -10.49
N ALA A 233 -6.37 -3.99 -9.48
CA ALA A 233 -6.36 -3.51 -8.12
C ALA A 233 -5.72 -4.50 -7.16
N LEU A 234 -5.04 -3.93 -6.17
CA LEU A 234 -4.42 -4.62 -5.06
C LEU A 234 -5.05 -4.12 -3.76
N ILE A 235 -5.48 -5.05 -2.92
CA ILE A 235 -5.98 -4.75 -1.58
C ILE A 235 -5.05 -5.39 -0.56
N ASN A 236 -4.41 -4.56 0.25
CA ASN A 236 -3.54 -4.98 1.35
C ASN A 236 -4.22 -4.72 2.69
N ILE A 237 -4.18 -5.69 3.60
CA ILE A 237 -4.55 -5.48 4.99
C ILE A 237 -3.37 -4.76 5.68
N VAL A 238 -3.58 -3.52 6.12
CA VAL A 238 -2.56 -2.67 6.75
C VAL A 238 -2.91 -2.29 8.18
N THR A 239 -3.74 -3.11 8.84
CA THR A 239 -4.25 -2.84 10.19
C THR A 239 -3.14 -2.64 11.21
N GLU A 240 -2.16 -3.54 11.25
CA GLU A 240 -1.05 -3.42 12.19
C GLU A 240 -0.19 -2.17 11.93
N GLN A 241 0.09 -1.88 10.65
CA GLN A 241 0.86 -0.69 10.26
C GLN A 241 0.14 0.60 10.65
N GLU A 242 -1.18 0.69 10.39
CA GLU A 242 -1.96 1.87 10.73
C GLU A 242 -2.11 2.03 12.24
N GLN A 243 -2.34 0.97 12.99
CA GLN A 243 -2.36 1.02 14.45
C GLN A 243 -1.01 1.44 15.03
N MET A 244 0.10 0.90 14.50
CA MET A 244 1.44 1.29 14.92
C MET A 244 1.72 2.75 14.57
N ARG A 245 1.36 3.20 13.37
CA ARG A 245 1.49 4.59 12.94
C ARG A 245 0.72 5.55 13.85
N ARG A 246 -0.54 5.20 14.20
CA ARG A 246 -1.36 5.98 15.15
C ARG A 246 -0.71 6.04 16.54
N LYS A 247 -0.26 4.90 17.07
CA LYS A 247 0.45 4.82 18.36
C LYS A 247 1.75 5.62 18.37
N LEU A 248 2.54 5.55 17.29
CA LEU A 248 3.77 6.34 17.16
C LEU A 248 3.46 7.83 17.09
N ARG A 249 2.45 8.23 16.32
CA ARG A 249 2.02 9.63 16.25
C ARG A 249 1.53 10.14 17.59
N GLU A 250 0.69 9.37 18.29
CA GLU A 250 0.21 9.72 19.62
C GLU A 250 1.38 9.93 20.60
N ARG A 251 2.36 9.00 20.63
CA ARG A 251 3.57 9.15 21.47
C ARG A 251 4.42 10.35 21.07
N TYR A 252 4.48 10.68 19.79
CA TYR A 252 5.26 11.79 19.27
C TYR A 252 4.65 13.14 19.67
N ILE A 253 3.32 13.27 19.67
CA ILE A 253 2.63 14.54 19.93
C ILE A 253 2.18 14.73 21.37
N THR A 254 2.19 13.69 22.23
CA THR A 254 1.74 13.80 23.63
C THR A 254 2.88 13.83 24.63
N ASP A 255 2.68 14.51 25.75
CA ASP A 255 3.54 14.46 26.92
C ASP A 255 3.29 13.17 27.71
N GLN A 256 4.33 12.41 28.01
CA GLN A 256 4.23 11.08 28.64
C GLN A 256 3.69 11.12 30.07
N LEU A 257 3.95 12.21 30.80
CA LEU A 257 3.52 12.37 32.19
C LEU A 257 2.04 12.74 32.27
N THR A 258 1.62 13.72 31.46
CA THR A 258 0.30 14.38 31.59
C THR A 258 -0.70 13.95 30.54
N ARG A 259 -0.26 13.31 29.45
CA ARG A 259 -1.10 12.92 28.33
C ARG A 259 -1.81 14.06 27.59
N VAL A 260 -1.45 15.33 27.86
CA VAL A 260 -1.78 16.44 26.98
C VAL A 260 -0.76 16.51 25.85
N TYR A 261 -0.94 17.41 24.89
CA TYR A 261 0.04 17.60 23.83
C TYR A 261 1.38 18.10 24.37
N ASN A 262 2.48 17.68 23.74
CA ASN A 262 3.82 18.06 24.15
C ASN A 262 4.31 19.37 23.49
N ARG A 263 5.49 19.83 23.89
CA ARG A 263 6.13 21.04 23.35
C ARG A 263 6.42 20.97 21.86
N SER A 264 6.77 19.79 21.32
CA SER A 264 7.03 19.64 19.89
C SER A 264 5.78 19.92 19.08
N TYR A 265 4.67 19.33 19.47
CA TYR A 265 3.38 19.55 18.80
C TYR A 265 2.84 20.98 19.00
N TYR A 266 3.11 21.61 20.16
CA TYR A 266 2.84 23.03 20.36
C TYR A 266 3.51 23.89 19.28
N THR A 267 4.80 23.64 18.99
CA THR A 267 5.54 24.37 17.96
C THR A 267 4.97 24.15 16.56
N GLU A 268 4.62 22.90 16.22
CA GLU A 268 3.98 22.56 14.95
C GLU A 268 2.59 23.21 14.82
N TYR A 269 1.81 23.19 15.90
CA TYR A 269 0.48 23.82 15.91
C TYR A 269 0.56 25.32 15.67
N LEU A 270 1.45 26.02 16.35
CA LEU A 270 1.66 27.47 16.13
C LEU A 270 2.00 27.78 14.66
N ALA A 271 2.90 27.00 14.05
CA ALA A 271 3.26 27.18 12.66
C ALA A 271 2.06 26.92 11.72
N SER A 272 1.19 25.98 12.06
CA SER A 272 0.03 25.63 11.23
C SER A 272 -1.07 26.70 11.24
N ILE A 273 -1.19 27.47 12.33
CA ILE A 273 -2.23 28.49 12.47
C ILE A 273 -1.72 29.93 12.29
N GLU A 274 -0.43 30.13 11.97
CA GLU A 274 0.17 31.47 11.81
C GLU A 274 -0.55 32.31 10.74
N PHE A 275 -1.04 31.68 9.67
CA PHE A 275 -1.70 32.34 8.54
C PHE A 275 -3.20 32.04 8.40
N GLY A 276 -3.77 31.29 9.35
CA GLY A 276 -5.17 30.85 9.28
C GLY A 276 -5.74 30.44 10.63
N ALA A 277 -5.46 31.23 11.67
CA ALA A 277 -6.00 30.97 13.00
C ALA A 277 -7.53 31.05 13.02
N PRO A 278 -8.22 30.20 13.76
CA PRO A 278 -9.64 30.33 14.02
C PRO A 278 -10.00 31.70 14.61
N ASP A 279 -11.16 32.23 14.29
CA ASP A 279 -11.64 33.52 14.79
C ASP A 279 -13.08 33.36 15.36
N PRO A 280 -13.32 33.59 16.66
CA PRO A 280 -12.31 33.96 17.67
C PRO A 280 -11.39 32.80 18.08
N LEU A 281 -10.19 33.12 18.58
CA LEU A 281 -9.27 32.18 19.21
C LEU A 281 -8.84 32.72 20.57
N SER A 282 -9.17 32.00 21.63
CA SER A 282 -8.68 32.32 22.97
C SER A 282 -7.48 31.43 23.34
N ILE A 283 -6.57 32.00 24.09
CA ILE A 283 -5.31 31.41 24.56
C ILE A 283 -5.27 31.54 26.07
N ILE A 284 -5.03 30.45 26.78
CA ILE A 284 -4.77 30.40 28.21
C ILE A 284 -3.35 29.91 28.42
N ILE A 285 -2.54 30.62 29.18
CA ILE A 285 -1.24 30.17 29.70
C ILE A 285 -1.41 29.88 31.20
N ALA A 286 -0.89 28.73 31.65
CA ALA A 286 -1.00 28.27 32.99
C ALA A 286 0.35 27.77 33.53
N ASP A 287 0.64 27.99 34.78
CA ASP A 287 1.87 27.59 35.48
C ASP A 287 1.53 27.01 36.85
N CYS A 288 2.07 25.83 37.18
CA CYS A 288 1.84 25.17 38.46
C CYS A 288 2.64 25.86 39.55
N ASP A 289 1.94 26.57 40.46
CA ASP A 289 2.58 27.22 41.58
C ASP A 289 3.18 26.19 42.56
N HIS A 290 4.30 26.52 43.19
CA HIS A 290 4.90 25.74 44.30
C HIS A 290 5.43 24.35 43.94
N LEU A 291 5.55 23.95 42.65
CA LEU A 291 6.06 22.65 42.28
C LEU A 291 7.43 22.34 42.91
N LYS A 292 8.33 23.32 42.97
CA LYS A 292 9.63 23.15 43.64
C LYS A 292 9.48 22.81 45.13
N GLN A 293 8.57 23.44 45.82
CA GLN A 293 8.33 23.17 47.25
C GLN A 293 7.75 21.76 47.45
N VAL A 294 6.83 21.34 46.62
CA VAL A 294 6.27 19.97 46.64
C VAL A 294 7.38 18.95 46.39
N ASN A 295 8.23 19.17 45.38
CA ASN A 295 9.37 18.30 45.07
C ASN A 295 10.35 18.22 46.26
N ASP A 296 10.70 19.36 46.83
CA ASP A 296 11.70 19.45 47.95
C ASP A 296 11.17 18.80 49.24
N THR A 297 9.84 18.78 49.46
CA THR A 297 9.22 18.25 50.68
C THR A 297 8.74 16.82 50.54
N CYS A 298 8.09 16.49 49.45
CA CYS A 298 7.40 15.20 49.23
C CYS A 298 8.08 14.32 48.14
N GLY A 299 9.12 14.83 47.50
CA GLY A 299 9.87 14.12 46.44
C GLY A 299 9.28 14.30 45.05
N HIS A 300 10.04 13.90 44.04
CA HIS A 300 9.68 14.08 42.62
C HIS A 300 8.42 13.34 42.20
N ILE A 301 8.08 12.21 42.85
CA ILE A 301 6.84 11.46 42.50
C ILE A 301 5.62 12.33 42.83
N ALA A 302 5.60 12.99 44.02
CA ALA A 302 4.53 13.90 44.38
C ALA A 302 4.46 15.12 43.45
N GLY A 303 5.61 15.62 42.98
CA GLY A 303 5.66 16.68 42.00
C GLY A 303 5.11 16.26 40.65
N ASP A 304 5.39 15.03 40.23
CA ASP A 304 4.81 14.46 39.00
C ASP A 304 3.28 14.33 39.11
N ASP A 305 2.77 13.89 40.28
CA ASP A 305 1.33 13.83 40.55
C ASP A 305 0.70 15.23 40.57
N TYR A 306 1.42 16.22 41.09
CA TYR A 306 0.99 17.62 41.11
C TYR A 306 0.81 18.17 39.69
N ILE A 307 1.76 17.86 38.76
CA ILE A 307 1.69 18.22 37.35
C ILE A 307 0.54 17.46 36.64
N ARG A 308 0.32 16.17 36.96
CA ARG A 308 -0.82 15.39 36.42
C ARG A 308 -2.15 16.02 36.82
N CYS A 309 -2.30 16.41 38.10
CA CYS A 309 -3.50 17.08 38.59
C CYS A 309 -3.76 18.40 37.85
N CYS A 310 -2.73 19.20 37.56
CA CYS A 310 -2.88 20.39 36.74
C CYS A 310 -3.43 20.08 35.34
N ALA A 311 -2.90 19.08 34.67
CA ALA A 311 -3.38 18.66 33.35
C ALA A 311 -4.84 18.15 33.40
N GLU A 312 -5.21 17.41 34.46
CA GLU A 312 -6.57 16.92 34.68
C GLU A 312 -7.54 18.07 34.94
N LEU A 313 -7.14 19.03 35.76
CA LEU A 313 -7.92 20.26 36.04
C LEU A 313 -8.24 20.97 34.70
N LEU A 314 -7.25 21.21 33.88
CA LEU A 314 -7.44 21.88 32.58
C LEU A 314 -8.37 21.08 31.66
N ARG A 315 -8.20 19.75 31.58
CA ARG A 315 -9.08 18.89 30.76
C ARG A 315 -10.53 18.90 31.24
N HIS A 316 -10.77 18.88 32.55
CA HIS A 316 -12.13 18.85 33.08
C HIS A 316 -12.84 20.18 32.95
N THR A 317 -12.07 21.28 32.98
CA THR A 317 -12.65 22.63 33.00
C THR A 317 -12.82 23.22 31.62
N LEU A 318 -11.91 22.88 30.69
CA LEU A 318 -11.94 23.40 29.32
C LEU A 318 -12.85 22.57 28.42
N PRO A 319 -13.46 23.17 27.38
CA PRO A 319 -14.36 22.47 26.47
C PRO A 319 -13.64 21.39 25.65
N GLU A 320 -14.37 20.39 25.16
CA GLU A 320 -13.85 19.23 24.42
C GLU A 320 -12.98 19.59 23.21
N GLY A 321 -13.22 20.74 22.57
CA GLY A 321 -12.41 21.24 21.45
C GLY A 321 -11.12 21.96 21.85
N ALA A 322 -10.78 22.08 23.15
CA ALA A 322 -9.59 22.74 23.63
C ALA A 322 -8.33 21.92 23.31
N LEU A 323 -7.29 22.58 22.77
CA LEU A 323 -5.98 21.98 22.55
C LEU A 323 -5.06 22.36 23.70
N ILE A 324 -4.76 21.40 24.59
CA ILE A 324 -3.98 21.62 25.81
C ILE A 324 -2.58 21.08 25.59
N PHE A 325 -1.56 21.90 25.83
CA PHE A 325 -0.15 21.60 25.64
C PHE A 325 0.62 21.77 26.97
N ARG A 326 1.59 20.90 27.21
CA ARG A 326 2.63 21.12 28.19
C ARG A 326 3.84 21.69 27.49
N THR A 327 4.16 22.94 27.73
CA THR A 327 5.19 23.71 27.05
C THR A 327 6.53 23.72 27.81
N GLY A 328 6.51 23.46 29.11
CA GLY A 328 7.67 23.42 29.99
C GLY A 328 7.51 22.39 31.11
N GLY A 329 8.32 22.45 32.13
CA GLY A 329 8.25 21.57 33.31
C GLY A 329 6.92 21.65 34.03
N ASP A 330 6.50 22.86 34.38
CA ASP A 330 5.30 23.25 35.12
C ASP A 330 4.35 24.14 34.30
N GLU A 331 4.68 24.40 33.03
CA GLU A 331 3.96 25.32 32.15
C GLU A 331 3.03 24.61 31.20
N PHE A 332 1.82 25.16 31.03
CA PHE A 332 0.81 24.69 30.10
C PHE A 332 0.30 25.86 29.24
N ALA A 333 -0.11 25.53 28.03
CA ALA A 333 -0.83 26.41 27.13
C ALA A 333 -2.10 25.71 26.62
N ALA A 334 -3.22 26.43 26.59
CA ALA A 334 -4.44 25.93 26.00
C ALA A 334 -4.95 26.89 24.91
N PHE A 335 -5.32 26.35 23.76
CA PHE A 335 -5.95 27.09 22.66
C PHE A 335 -7.41 26.65 22.54
N LEU A 336 -8.29 27.65 22.47
CA LEU A 336 -9.74 27.49 22.48
C LEU A 336 -10.35 28.05 21.19
N PRO A 337 -10.37 27.27 20.11
CA PRO A 337 -10.95 27.71 18.84
C PRO A 337 -12.46 28.02 18.99
N GLY A 338 -12.92 29.15 18.43
CA GLY A 338 -14.32 29.57 18.48
C GLY A 338 -14.80 30.13 19.81
N ILE A 339 -13.92 30.23 20.83
CA ILE A 339 -14.27 30.76 22.16
C ILE A 339 -13.83 32.21 22.28
N GLY A 340 -14.77 33.09 22.66
CA GLY A 340 -14.53 34.52 22.83
C GLY A 340 -14.06 34.91 24.26
N ALA A 341 -13.75 36.19 24.45
CA ALA A 341 -13.15 36.71 25.67
C ALA A 341 -13.99 36.52 26.95
N GLU A 342 -15.32 36.72 26.84
CA GLU A 342 -16.24 36.58 27.96
C GLU A 342 -16.25 35.14 28.49
N GLU A 343 -16.42 34.18 27.59
CA GLU A 343 -16.44 32.77 27.92
C GLU A 343 -15.07 32.31 28.46
N THR A 344 -13.96 32.79 27.90
CA THR A 344 -12.63 32.49 28.39
C THR A 344 -12.42 33.02 29.81
N GLY A 345 -12.92 34.22 30.12
CA GLY A 345 -12.92 34.77 31.49
C GLY A 345 -13.70 33.90 32.44
N ARG A 346 -14.84 33.36 32.05
CA ARG A 346 -15.65 32.41 32.83
C ARG A 346 -14.89 31.11 33.09
N LEU A 347 -14.29 30.52 32.05
CA LEU A 347 -13.48 29.32 32.17
C LEU A 347 -12.26 29.51 33.08
N ALA A 348 -11.59 30.67 33.00
CA ALA A 348 -10.51 31.01 33.90
C ALA A 348 -10.98 31.12 35.39
N GLY A 349 -12.18 31.65 35.63
CA GLY A 349 -12.82 31.63 36.95
C GLY A 349 -13.11 30.22 37.45
N GLN A 350 -13.61 29.34 36.56
CA GLN A 350 -13.89 27.94 36.89
C GLN A 350 -12.60 27.18 37.26
N ILE A 351 -11.51 27.37 36.52
CA ILE A 351 -10.21 26.77 36.86
C ILE A 351 -9.79 27.14 38.29
N ARG A 352 -9.91 28.43 38.70
CA ARG A 352 -9.55 28.88 40.02
C ARG A 352 -10.43 28.30 41.13
N GLU A 353 -11.68 28.00 40.86
CA GLU A 353 -12.57 27.34 41.82
C GLU A 353 -12.29 25.83 41.89
N GLU A 354 -12.09 25.19 40.78
CA GLU A 354 -11.87 23.74 40.70
C GLU A 354 -10.48 23.34 41.22
N GLU A 355 -9.40 24.18 41.08
CA GLU A 355 -8.06 23.88 41.61
C GLU A 355 -8.08 23.56 43.10
N LYS A 356 -8.99 24.19 43.89
CA LYS A 356 -9.13 23.99 45.32
C LYS A 356 -9.56 22.57 45.72
N LYS A 357 -10.11 21.81 44.81
CA LYS A 357 -10.57 20.42 45.02
C LYS A 357 -9.45 19.39 44.92
N TYR A 358 -8.34 19.76 44.27
CA TYR A 358 -7.21 18.84 44.05
C TYR A 358 -6.23 18.95 45.22
N ARG A 359 -5.94 17.81 45.86
CA ARG A 359 -4.99 17.72 46.98
C ARG A 359 -3.99 16.60 46.74
N ILE A 360 -2.71 16.88 46.91
CA ILE A 360 -1.59 15.97 46.72
C ILE A 360 -0.68 16.08 47.96
N ASP A 361 -0.56 14.98 48.74
CA ASP A 361 0.31 14.89 49.92
C ASP A 361 0.22 16.10 50.90
N GLY A 362 -1.00 16.60 51.14
CA GLY A 362 -1.27 17.74 52.01
C GLY A 362 -1.21 19.10 51.31
N TYR A 363 -0.75 19.18 50.08
CA TYR A 363 -0.77 20.42 49.29
C TYR A 363 -2.06 20.52 48.49
N THR A 364 -2.65 21.70 48.46
CA THR A 364 -3.75 22.04 47.53
C THR A 364 -3.13 22.53 46.25
N LEU A 365 -3.65 22.06 45.08
CA LEU A 365 -3.21 22.52 43.77
C LEU A 365 -3.41 24.04 43.66
N SER A 366 -2.42 24.72 43.14
CA SER A 366 -2.47 26.16 42.81
C SER A 366 -1.90 26.35 41.44
N VAL A 367 -2.65 27.02 40.57
CA VAL A 367 -2.27 27.25 39.17
C VAL A 367 -2.43 28.72 38.82
N SER A 368 -1.35 29.41 38.54
CA SER A 368 -1.39 30.77 38.00
C SER A 368 -1.81 30.76 36.54
N ILE A 369 -2.82 31.56 36.18
CA ILE A 369 -3.38 31.59 34.84
C ILE A 369 -3.51 33.01 34.30
N GLY A 370 -3.20 33.13 32.98
CA GLY A 370 -3.50 34.32 32.22
C GLY A 370 -4.09 33.94 30.85
N TYR A 371 -4.87 34.82 30.28
CA TYR A 371 -5.50 34.58 28.99
C TYR A 371 -5.57 35.83 28.15
N SER A 372 -5.69 35.63 26.84
CA SER A 372 -5.95 36.64 25.82
C SER A 372 -6.82 36.06 24.71
N THR A 373 -7.63 36.90 24.07
CA THR A 373 -8.51 36.47 22.97
C THR A 373 -8.18 37.26 21.71
N MET A 374 -7.89 36.56 20.62
CA MET A 374 -7.79 37.11 19.28
C MET A 374 -9.16 37.10 18.65
N GLN A 375 -9.67 38.24 18.20
CA GLN A 375 -10.96 38.40 17.55
C GLN A 375 -10.90 39.49 16.48
N GLY A 376 -11.46 39.24 15.30
CA GLY A 376 -11.43 40.20 14.20
C GLY A 376 -10.06 40.30 13.50
N GLY A 377 -9.24 39.27 13.60
CA GLY A 377 -7.86 39.23 13.14
C GLY A 377 -6.88 39.75 14.20
N GLY A 378 -5.61 39.43 14.05
CA GLY A 378 -4.57 39.84 15.01
C GLY A 378 -3.29 39.03 14.80
N GLU A 379 -2.23 39.47 15.44
CA GLU A 379 -0.96 38.75 15.44
C GLU A 379 -0.97 37.72 16.59
N LEU A 380 -0.95 36.43 16.26
CA LEU A 380 -0.99 35.33 17.23
C LEU A 380 0.05 35.47 18.34
N LYS A 381 1.29 35.83 17.95
CA LYS A 381 2.40 36.00 18.90
C LYS A 381 2.13 37.09 19.96
N ARG A 382 1.42 38.15 19.59
CA ARG A 382 1.02 39.21 20.51
C ARG A 382 0.06 38.69 21.57
N HIS A 383 -0.95 37.92 21.18
CA HIS A 383 -1.95 37.37 22.10
C HIS A 383 -1.36 36.30 23.02
N ILE A 384 -0.40 35.50 22.54
CA ILE A 384 0.37 34.57 23.38
C ILE A 384 1.15 35.36 24.46
N SER A 385 1.88 36.43 24.04
CA SER A 385 2.63 37.27 24.99
C SER A 385 1.75 37.96 26.00
N GLU A 386 0.56 38.41 25.59
CA GLU A 386 -0.41 39.04 26.49
C GLU A 386 -0.97 38.04 27.51
N ALA A 387 -1.29 36.83 27.08
CA ALA A 387 -1.71 35.76 28.01
C ALA A 387 -0.61 35.41 29.02
N ASP A 388 0.65 35.33 28.59
CA ASP A 388 1.82 35.09 29.45
C ASP A 388 2.01 36.20 30.49
N GLN A 389 1.94 37.46 30.06
CA GLN A 389 2.02 38.62 30.97
C GLN A 389 0.90 38.58 32.03
N ASN A 390 -0.32 38.24 31.62
CA ASN A 390 -1.46 38.12 32.54
C ASN A 390 -1.27 36.97 33.54
N MET A 391 -0.73 35.82 33.10
CA MET A 391 -0.36 34.70 33.98
C MET A 391 0.72 35.14 35.02
N TYR A 392 1.76 35.82 34.54
CA TYR A 392 2.81 36.33 35.45
C TYR A 392 2.26 37.32 36.48
N ALA A 393 1.35 38.20 36.10
CA ALA A 393 0.68 39.12 37.01
C ALA A 393 -0.18 38.37 38.05
N ASP A 394 -0.85 37.29 37.64
CA ASP A 394 -1.60 36.42 38.57
C ASP A 394 -0.67 35.71 39.57
N LYS A 395 0.47 35.19 39.09
CA LYS A 395 1.52 34.60 39.95
C LYS A 395 2.08 35.57 40.97
N GLN A 396 2.29 36.83 40.60
CA GLN A 396 2.76 37.86 41.53
C GLN A 396 1.69 38.20 42.60
N ARG A 397 0.42 38.30 42.20
CA ARG A 397 -0.69 38.56 43.17
C ARG A 397 -0.80 37.45 44.20
N LYS A 398 -0.70 36.19 43.82
CA LYS A 398 -0.72 35.03 44.71
C LYS A 398 0.46 35.02 45.71
N LYS A 399 1.65 35.52 45.28
CA LYS A 399 2.83 35.65 46.15
C LYS A 399 2.66 36.74 47.25
N ILE A 400 1.95 37.83 46.95
CA ILE A 400 1.76 38.95 47.89
C ILE A 400 0.67 38.64 48.93
N GLN A 401 -0.30 37.78 48.65
CA GLN A 401 -1.41 37.42 49.50
C GLN A 401 -1.06 36.37 50.58
N ARG A 402 0.16 35.91 50.62
CA ARG A 402 0.74 34.99 51.62
C ARG A 402 1.75 35.70 52.51
#